data_ae03f0283f5415b889f9429b25037f2a
#
_entry.id   ae03f0283f5415b889f9429b25037f2a
#
_cell.length_a   1.000
_cell.length_b   1.000
_cell.length_c   1.000
_cell.angle_alpha   90.00
_cell.angle_beta   90.00
_cell.angle_gamma   90.00
#
_symmetry.space_group_name_H-M   'P 1'
#
loop_
_entity.id
_entity.type
_entity.pdbx_description
1 polymer ?
#
loop_
_entity_poly.entity_id
_entity_poly.type
_entity_poly.pdbx_seq_one_letter_code
_entity_poly.pdbx_strand_id
1 'polypeptide(L)'
;MADLRVNFCGVELKNPITTASGTFGFGHEYGEFFDLSQLGGIGVKGLTPTERLGNPAPRIAETPQGILNCVGLQNPGIDRFIEEQIPFLRRYDTKIIANVSGNTVEEYEGMVEKISDADVDLIEMNISCPNVKCGGMAFGTQPKMVEEVVSAAKAKAKKPLIVKLSPNVTDIAEIARAAESAGADALSLINTLLGMRIDIEKRKPILSNVMGGLSGPAVFPVAV
;
A
#
# COMPACT_ATOMS: atom_id res chain seq x y z
N MET A 1 -24.46 16.43 16.36
CA MET A 1 -23.09 16.01 16.00
C MET A 1 -22.86 16.40 14.55
N ALA A 2 -21.63 16.79 14.17
CA ALA A 2 -21.32 17.06 12.77
C ALA A 2 -21.42 15.76 11.96
N ASP A 3 -21.90 15.87 10.73
CA ASP A 3 -21.86 14.78 9.76
C ASP A 3 -20.42 14.67 9.22
N LEU A 4 -19.77 13.54 9.43
CA LEU A 4 -18.39 13.28 9.01
C LEU A 4 -18.31 12.41 7.75
N ARG A 5 -19.47 12.03 7.17
CA ARG A 5 -19.50 11.19 5.98
C ARG A 5 -18.83 11.89 4.81
N VAL A 6 -18.08 11.12 4.04
CA VAL A 6 -17.44 11.58 2.80
C VAL A 6 -17.71 10.59 1.68
N ASN A 7 -17.97 11.10 0.48
CA ASN A 7 -18.00 10.28 -0.73
C ASN A 7 -16.59 10.21 -1.31
N PHE A 8 -16.03 9.01 -1.39
CA PHE A 8 -14.71 8.78 -1.96
C PHE A 8 -14.84 7.84 -3.17
N CYS A 9 -14.71 8.39 -4.36
CA CYS A 9 -14.86 7.67 -5.63
C CYS A 9 -16.18 6.88 -5.75
N GLY A 10 -17.30 7.45 -5.28
CA GLY A 10 -18.61 6.80 -5.28
C GLY A 10 -18.88 5.88 -4.09
N VAL A 11 -17.91 5.64 -3.23
CA VAL A 11 -18.04 4.87 -1.99
C VAL A 11 -18.23 5.81 -0.81
N GLU A 12 -19.33 5.67 -0.07
CA GLU A 12 -19.56 6.44 1.15
C GLU A 12 -18.74 5.87 2.30
N LEU A 13 -17.85 6.68 2.87
CA LEU A 13 -17.13 6.45 4.11
C LEU A 13 -17.87 7.19 5.25
N LYS A 14 -18.09 6.55 6.39
CA LYS A 14 -18.76 7.19 7.55
C LYS A 14 -17.98 8.36 8.16
N ASN A 15 -16.67 8.40 7.93
CA ASN A 15 -15.75 9.49 8.25
C ASN A 15 -14.49 9.38 7.36
N PRO A 16 -13.67 10.44 7.25
CA PRO A 16 -12.51 10.45 6.36
C PRO A 16 -11.28 9.68 6.91
N ILE A 17 -11.38 9.05 8.06
CA ILE A 17 -10.23 8.39 8.69
C ILE A 17 -10.08 6.98 8.15
N THR A 18 -8.94 6.73 7.52
CA THR A 18 -8.55 5.40 7.04
C THR A 18 -7.17 5.02 7.57
N THR A 19 -6.88 3.72 7.63
CA THR A 19 -5.54 3.25 7.97
C THR A 19 -4.65 3.19 6.72
N ALA A 20 -3.34 3.33 6.93
CA ALA A 20 -2.37 3.16 5.87
C ALA A 20 -1.96 1.69 5.72
N SER A 21 -1.94 1.18 4.49
CA SER A 21 -1.46 -0.17 4.20
C SER A 21 -0.05 -0.40 4.74
N GLY A 22 0.15 -1.56 5.36
CA GLY A 22 1.42 -1.97 5.95
C GLY A 22 1.65 -1.50 7.39
N THR A 23 0.74 -0.69 7.95
CA THR A 23 0.83 -0.22 9.35
C THR A 23 -0.22 -0.85 10.26
N PHE A 24 -1.22 -1.51 9.69
CA PHE A 24 -2.41 -1.98 10.40
C PHE A 24 -2.67 -3.49 10.21
N GLY A 25 -1.81 -4.19 9.48
CA GLY A 25 -2.02 -5.60 9.15
C GLY A 25 -3.36 -5.83 8.47
N PHE A 26 -4.16 -6.70 9.05
CA PHE A 26 -5.57 -6.94 8.68
C PHE A 26 -6.53 -6.53 9.80
N GLY A 27 -6.04 -5.81 10.80
CA GLY A 27 -6.84 -5.26 11.90
C GLY A 27 -6.99 -6.17 13.11
N HIS A 28 -6.53 -7.42 13.08
CA HIS A 28 -6.69 -8.35 14.22
C HIS A 28 -6.11 -7.79 15.51
N GLU A 29 -4.84 -7.36 15.47
CA GLU A 29 -4.13 -6.85 16.64
C GLU A 29 -4.76 -5.54 17.15
N TYR A 30 -5.19 -4.67 16.25
CA TYR A 30 -5.79 -3.38 16.62
C TYR A 30 -7.23 -3.53 17.11
N GLY A 31 -7.94 -4.55 16.65
CA GLY A 31 -9.29 -4.89 17.13
C GLY A 31 -9.34 -5.27 18.61
N GLU A 32 -8.17 -5.60 19.20
CA GLU A 32 -8.05 -5.84 20.66
C GLU A 32 -8.05 -4.52 21.48
N PHE A 33 -7.73 -3.39 20.84
CA PHE A 33 -7.60 -2.09 21.53
C PHE A 33 -8.82 -1.20 21.35
N PHE A 34 -9.51 -1.29 20.21
CA PHE A 34 -10.71 -0.48 19.93
C PHE A 34 -11.59 -1.16 18.86
N ASP A 35 -12.85 -0.73 18.80
CA ASP A 35 -13.79 -1.19 17.77
C ASP A 35 -13.41 -0.62 16.40
N LEU A 36 -13.04 -1.50 15.48
CA LEU A 36 -12.65 -1.15 14.12
C LEU A 36 -13.75 -0.43 13.33
N SER A 37 -15.01 -0.57 13.77
CA SER A 37 -16.15 0.17 13.21
C SER A 37 -16.06 1.68 13.40
N GLN A 38 -15.11 2.18 14.21
CA GLN A 38 -14.87 3.62 14.34
C GLN A 38 -14.18 4.22 13.11
N LEU A 39 -13.53 3.40 12.29
CA LEU A 39 -12.81 3.83 11.09
C LEU A 39 -13.74 3.93 9.89
N GLY A 40 -13.52 4.93 9.04
CA GLY A 40 -14.17 5.06 7.74
C GLY A 40 -13.71 3.99 6.76
N GLY A 41 -12.45 3.55 6.85
CA GLY A 41 -11.92 2.47 6.03
C GLY A 41 -10.63 1.87 6.60
N ILE A 42 -10.37 0.62 6.27
CA ILE A 42 -9.15 -0.10 6.62
C ILE A 42 -8.37 -0.41 5.35
N GLY A 43 -7.21 0.26 5.18
CA GLY A 43 -6.20 -0.11 4.21
C GLY A 43 -5.42 -1.32 4.71
N VAL A 44 -5.65 -2.48 4.09
CA VAL A 44 -5.05 -3.74 4.52
C VAL A 44 -3.59 -3.85 4.08
N LYS A 45 -2.87 -4.81 4.64
CA LYS A 45 -1.51 -5.15 4.22
C LYS A 45 -1.46 -5.48 2.73
N GLY A 46 -0.41 -4.97 2.04
CA GLY A 46 -0.20 -5.23 0.63
C GLY A 46 -0.15 -6.72 0.30
N LEU A 47 -1.00 -7.11 -0.65
CA LEU A 47 -1.21 -8.48 -1.09
C LEU A 47 -0.37 -8.78 -2.32
N THR A 48 0.07 -10.01 -2.45
CA THR A 48 0.76 -10.56 -3.62
C THR A 48 0.01 -11.80 -4.13
N PRO A 49 0.28 -12.27 -5.37
CA PRO A 49 -0.41 -13.44 -5.91
C PRO A 49 -0.29 -14.68 -5.00
N THR A 50 0.86 -14.86 -4.39
CA THR A 50 1.15 -15.96 -3.47
C THR A 50 1.66 -15.42 -2.13
N GLU A 51 1.67 -16.26 -1.10
CA GLU A 51 2.24 -15.94 0.21
C GLU A 51 3.68 -15.46 0.11
N ARG A 52 4.04 -14.44 0.92
CA ARG A 52 5.41 -13.98 1.13
C ARG A 52 5.75 -13.96 2.62
N LEU A 53 6.83 -14.58 2.99
CA LEU A 53 7.36 -14.58 4.36
C LEU A 53 8.07 -13.26 4.72
N GLY A 54 8.36 -12.44 3.72
CA GLY A 54 9.13 -11.22 3.89
C GLY A 54 10.64 -11.46 3.97
N ASN A 55 11.38 -10.38 4.23
CA ASN A 55 12.83 -10.41 4.33
C ASN A 55 13.30 -11.00 5.69
N PRO A 56 14.54 -11.50 5.77
CA PRO A 56 15.16 -11.91 7.04
C PRO A 56 15.26 -10.74 8.04
N ALA A 57 15.31 -11.07 9.32
CA ALA A 57 15.60 -10.10 10.38
C ALA A 57 17.13 -9.77 10.43
N PRO A 58 17.50 -8.58 10.92
CA PRO A 58 16.69 -7.47 11.37
C PRO A 58 16.06 -6.69 10.20
N ARG A 59 14.76 -6.51 10.25
CA ARG A 59 14.01 -5.85 9.17
C ARG A 59 13.25 -4.59 9.61
N ILE A 60 13.44 -4.19 10.86
CA ILE A 60 12.92 -2.97 11.47
C ILE A 60 14.03 -2.35 12.30
N ALA A 61 14.18 -1.03 12.24
CA ALA A 61 15.11 -0.27 13.07
C ALA A 61 14.51 1.09 13.41
N GLU A 62 14.53 1.45 14.69
CA GLU A 62 14.10 2.76 15.16
C GLU A 62 15.06 3.86 14.71
N THR A 63 14.55 5.05 14.51
CA THR A 63 15.28 6.30 14.34
C THR A 63 14.76 7.34 15.35
N PRO A 64 15.46 8.46 15.60
CA PRO A 64 15.01 9.43 16.61
C PRO A 64 13.60 9.97 16.41
N GLN A 65 13.10 10.01 15.17
CA GLN A 65 11.79 10.56 14.82
C GLN A 65 11.02 9.67 13.83
N GLY A 66 11.26 8.35 13.88
CA GLY A 66 10.57 7.44 12.98
C GLY A 66 11.11 6.02 13.05
N ILE A 67 10.81 5.26 12.00
CA ILE A 67 11.18 3.87 11.88
C ILE A 67 11.64 3.55 10.45
N LEU A 68 12.71 2.79 10.34
CA LEU A 68 13.13 2.17 9.08
C LEU A 68 12.61 0.74 9.01
N ASN A 69 12.03 0.35 7.88
CA ASN A 69 11.62 -1.02 7.67
C ASN A 69 12.04 -1.55 6.29
N CYS A 70 12.35 -2.82 6.25
CA CYS A 70 12.50 -3.62 5.04
C CYS A 70 11.74 -4.95 5.18
N VAL A 71 10.48 -4.89 5.58
CA VAL A 71 9.65 -6.08 5.86
C VAL A 71 9.52 -7.03 4.66
N GLY A 72 9.52 -6.49 3.43
CA GLY A 72 9.52 -7.31 2.21
C GLY A 72 8.14 -7.88 1.86
N LEU A 73 7.08 -7.09 2.02
CA LEU A 73 5.70 -7.46 1.68
C LEU A 73 5.25 -8.80 2.31
N GLN A 74 5.58 -9.04 3.57
CA GLN A 74 5.04 -10.22 4.27
C GLN A 74 3.52 -10.19 4.26
N ASN A 75 2.90 -11.21 3.66
CA ASN A 75 1.45 -11.32 3.53
C ASN A 75 1.05 -12.78 3.19
N PRO A 76 -0.21 -13.19 3.45
CA PRO A 76 -0.64 -14.57 3.23
C PRO A 76 -0.96 -14.93 1.76
N GLY A 77 -0.85 -13.97 0.84
CA GLY A 77 -1.35 -14.12 -0.53
C GLY A 77 -2.82 -13.74 -0.65
N ILE A 78 -3.23 -13.46 -1.90
CA ILE A 78 -4.59 -12.95 -2.19
C ILE A 78 -5.68 -13.97 -1.86
N ASP A 79 -5.44 -15.27 -2.04
CA ASP A 79 -6.44 -16.32 -1.80
C ASP A 79 -6.81 -16.39 -0.32
N ARG A 80 -5.83 -16.51 0.55
CA ARG A 80 -6.07 -16.53 2.00
C ARG A 80 -6.63 -15.22 2.52
N PHE A 81 -6.32 -14.09 1.90
CA PHE A 81 -6.95 -12.82 2.23
C PHE A 81 -8.46 -12.88 1.96
N ILE A 82 -8.85 -13.37 0.78
CA ILE A 82 -10.26 -13.48 0.40
C ILE A 82 -10.99 -14.46 1.33
N GLU A 83 -10.40 -15.61 1.61
CA GLU A 83 -11.03 -16.69 2.38
C GLU A 83 -11.10 -16.42 3.88
N GLU A 84 -10.08 -15.80 4.46
CA GLU A 84 -9.93 -15.66 5.92
C GLU A 84 -10.12 -14.21 6.40
N GLN A 85 -9.53 -13.22 5.71
CA GLN A 85 -9.43 -11.85 6.22
C GLN A 85 -10.66 -11.01 5.89
N ILE A 86 -11.23 -11.17 4.70
CA ILE A 86 -12.49 -10.48 4.33
C ILE A 86 -13.62 -10.84 5.29
N PRO A 87 -13.90 -12.13 5.59
CA PRO A 87 -14.95 -12.49 6.55
C PRO A 87 -14.71 -11.93 7.96
N PHE A 88 -13.45 -11.80 8.37
CA PHE A 88 -13.11 -11.13 9.64
C PHE A 88 -13.45 -9.64 9.60
N LEU A 89 -12.99 -8.91 8.58
CA LEU A 89 -13.20 -7.48 8.43
C LEU A 89 -14.67 -7.11 8.25
N ARG A 90 -15.45 -7.94 7.57
CA ARG A 90 -16.90 -7.73 7.36
C ARG A 90 -17.75 -7.86 8.63
N ARG A 91 -17.17 -8.26 9.76
CA ARG A 91 -17.83 -8.19 11.06
C ARG A 91 -17.95 -6.75 11.59
N TYR A 92 -17.19 -5.83 11.01
CA TYR A 92 -17.13 -4.42 11.40
C TYR A 92 -17.78 -3.54 10.34
N ASP A 93 -18.50 -2.52 10.78
CA ASP A 93 -19.05 -1.49 9.89
C ASP A 93 -17.96 -0.50 9.48
N THR A 94 -17.10 -0.92 8.55
CA THR A 94 -16.01 -0.13 7.97
C THR A 94 -15.76 -0.56 6.52
N LYS A 95 -15.13 0.29 5.72
CA LYS A 95 -14.79 -0.03 4.33
C LYS A 95 -13.47 -0.78 4.25
N ILE A 96 -13.38 -1.75 3.33
CA ILE A 96 -12.16 -2.51 3.07
C ILE A 96 -11.47 -1.93 1.84
N ILE A 97 -10.25 -1.42 2.04
CA ILE A 97 -9.36 -0.92 0.98
C ILE A 97 -8.29 -1.98 0.76
N ALA A 98 -8.46 -2.81 -0.27
CA ALA A 98 -7.52 -3.89 -0.58
C ALA A 98 -6.28 -3.36 -1.27
N ASN A 99 -5.14 -3.42 -0.60
CA ASN A 99 -3.86 -3.03 -1.19
C ASN A 99 -3.26 -4.19 -1.98
N VAL A 100 -2.94 -3.99 -3.25
CA VAL A 100 -2.36 -5.00 -4.15
C VAL A 100 -1.01 -4.57 -4.68
N SER A 101 -0.12 -5.54 -4.88
CA SER A 101 1.23 -5.35 -5.41
C SER A 101 1.58 -6.45 -6.40
N GLY A 102 2.38 -6.11 -7.41
CA GLY A 102 2.91 -7.05 -8.41
C GLY A 102 4.34 -6.70 -8.81
N ASN A 103 5.01 -7.60 -9.50
CA ASN A 103 6.36 -7.41 -10.06
C ASN A 103 6.33 -7.32 -11.59
N THR A 104 5.20 -7.57 -12.23
CA THR A 104 4.95 -7.40 -13.65
C THR A 104 3.58 -6.79 -13.88
N VAL A 105 3.35 -6.27 -15.08
CA VAL A 105 2.05 -5.72 -15.48
C VAL A 105 0.96 -6.80 -15.37
N GLU A 106 1.26 -8.01 -15.82
CA GLU A 106 0.33 -9.15 -15.82
C GLU A 106 -0.03 -9.58 -14.38
N GLU A 107 0.93 -9.49 -13.44
CA GLU A 107 0.62 -9.73 -12.01
C GLU A 107 -0.35 -8.68 -11.47
N TYR A 108 -0.16 -7.39 -11.80
CA TYR A 108 -1.10 -6.35 -11.39
C TYR A 108 -2.49 -6.55 -12.00
N GLU A 109 -2.58 -6.86 -13.30
CA GLU A 109 -3.85 -7.18 -13.96
C GLU A 109 -4.58 -8.33 -13.25
N GLY A 110 -3.89 -9.46 -13.03
CA GLY A 110 -4.48 -10.63 -12.37
C GLY A 110 -4.90 -10.35 -10.93
N MET A 111 -4.10 -9.58 -10.18
CA MET A 111 -4.42 -9.17 -8.82
C MET A 111 -5.66 -8.28 -8.76
N VAL A 112 -5.73 -7.25 -9.63
CA VAL A 112 -6.86 -6.32 -9.69
C VAL A 112 -8.13 -7.04 -10.18
N GLU A 113 -8.03 -7.90 -11.19
CA GLU A 113 -9.16 -8.70 -11.66
C GLU A 113 -9.73 -9.56 -10.53
N LYS A 114 -8.88 -10.33 -9.85
CA LYS A 114 -9.26 -11.23 -8.79
C LYS A 114 -9.87 -10.51 -7.57
N ILE A 115 -9.25 -9.42 -7.11
CA ILE A 115 -9.75 -8.67 -5.95
C ILE A 115 -11.03 -7.89 -6.28
N SER A 116 -11.26 -7.53 -7.55
CA SER A 116 -12.49 -6.88 -7.99
C SER A 116 -13.74 -7.74 -7.80
N ASP A 117 -13.59 -9.05 -7.84
CA ASP A 117 -14.69 -10.01 -7.64
C ASP A 117 -14.90 -10.37 -6.16
N ALA A 118 -13.95 -9.97 -5.30
CA ALA A 118 -14.06 -10.20 -3.86
C ALA A 118 -14.90 -9.11 -3.17
N ASP A 119 -15.35 -9.38 -1.95
CA ASP A 119 -16.12 -8.44 -1.15
C ASP A 119 -15.22 -7.39 -0.47
N VAL A 120 -14.67 -6.48 -1.29
CA VAL A 120 -13.93 -5.29 -0.86
C VAL A 120 -14.59 -4.04 -1.43
N ASP A 121 -14.32 -2.86 -0.87
CA ASP A 121 -14.97 -1.62 -1.31
C ASP A 121 -14.13 -0.82 -2.30
N LEU A 122 -12.81 -0.80 -2.08
CA LEU A 122 -11.83 -0.02 -2.85
C LEU A 122 -10.57 -0.86 -3.09
N ILE A 123 -9.88 -0.60 -4.18
CA ILE A 123 -8.59 -1.23 -4.50
C ILE A 123 -7.50 -0.16 -4.44
N GLU A 124 -6.46 -0.37 -3.64
CA GLU A 124 -5.25 0.46 -3.62
C GLU A 124 -4.11 -0.27 -4.29
N MET A 125 -3.64 0.23 -5.41
CA MET A 125 -2.54 -0.34 -6.18
C MET A 125 -1.21 0.26 -5.74
N ASN A 126 -0.32 -0.54 -5.16
CA ASN A 126 1.01 -0.11 -4.72
C ASN A 126 2.03 -0.29 -5.84
N ILE A 127 2.35 0.80 -6.55
CA ILE A 127 3.30 0.82 -7.67
C ILE A 127 4.77 1.02 -7.25
N SER A 128 5.07 0.94 -5.95
CA SER A 128 6.45 1.07 -5.45
C SER A 128 7.25 -0.23 -5.53
N CYS A 129 6.66 -1.33 -6.01
CA CYS A 129 7.36 -2.60 -6.21
C CYS A 129 8.27 -2.55 -7.45
N PRO A 130 9.42 -3.26 -7.41
CA PRO A 130 10.32 -3.33 -8.55
C PRO A 130 9.70 -4.10 -9.71
N ASN A 131 9.85 -3.56 -10.93
CA ASN A 131 9.52 -4.25 -12.17
C ASN A 131 10.68 -5.17 -12.57
N VAL A 132 10.48 -6.47 -12.52
CA VAL A 132 11.51 -7.46 -12.85
C VAL A 132 11.91 -7.42 -14.33
N LYS A 133 11.00 -7.06 -15.24
CA LYS A 133 11.28 -6.92 -16.68
C LYS A 133 12.14 -5.69 -17.00
N CYS A 134 12.12 -4.67 -16.12
CA CYS A 134 12.89 -3.43 -16.26
C CYS A 134 14.09 -3.37 -15.30
N GLY A 135 14.71 -4.49 -14.99
CA GLY A 135 15.91 -4.55 -14.17
C GLY A 135 15.71 -4.17 -12.71
N GLY A 136 14.49 -4.31 -12.19
CA GLY A 136 14.18 -4.02 -10.79
C GLY A 136 13.83 -2.55 -10.48
N MET A 137 13.70 -1.71 -11.50
CA MET A 137 13.20 -0.33 -11.33
C MET A 137 11.73 -0.36 -10.88
N ALA A 138 11.38 0.42 -9.87
CA ALA A 138 10.00 0.48 -9.40
C ALA A 138 9.06 1.10 -10.46
N PHE A 139 7.87 0.52 -10.64
CA PHE A 139 6.88 1.04 -11.60
C PHE A 139 6.58 2.52 -11.39
N GLY A 140 6.44 2.94 -10.13
CA GLY A 140 6.10 4.32 -9.74
C GLY A 140 7.22 5.34 -9.90
N THR A 141 8.31 5.05 -10.62
CA THR A 141 9.44 5.99 -10.79
C THR A 141 9.52 6.62 -12.19
N GLN A 142 8.76 6.11 -13.16
CA GLN A 142 8.76 6.60 -14.53
C GLN A 142 7.33 6.76 -15.05
N PRO A 143 6.94 7.95 -15.58
CA PRO A 143 5.56 8.19 -16.04
C PRO A 143 5.03 7.12 -17.00
N LYS A 144 5.82 6.72 -17.99
CA LYS A 144 5.43 5.68 -18.97
C LYS A 144 5.14 4.32 -18.33
N MET A 145 5.92 3.94 -17.33
CA MET A 145 5.68 2.66 -16.61
C MET A 145 4.42 2.76 -15.74
N VAL A 146 4.14 3.94 -15.18
CA VAL A 146 2.90 4.20 -14.44
C VAL A 146 1.71 4.11 -15.38
N GLU A 147 1.76 4.79 -16.53
CA GLU A 147 0.69 4.74 -17.54
C GLU A 147 0.40 3.30 -18.00
N GLU A 148 1.44 2.53 -18.31
CA GLU A 148 1.32 1.15 -18.73
C GLU A 148 0.62 0.28 -17.67
N VAL A 149 1.17 0.27 -16.44
CA VAL A 149 0.67 -0.64 -15.40
C VAL A 149 -0.70 -0.21 -14.86
N VAL A 150 -0.96 1.10 -14.76
CA VAL A 150 -2.25 1.60 -14.27
C VAL A 150 -3.35 1.40 -15.31
N SER A 151 -3.09 1.67 -16.60
CA SER A 151 -4.07 1.42 -17.68
C SER A 151 -4.45 -0.05 -17.75
N ALA A 152 -3.46 -0.96 -17.70
CA ALA A 152 -3.68 -2.39 -17.71
C ALA A 152 -4.53 -2.85 -16.51
N ALA A 153 -4.16 -2.43 -15.30
CA ALA A 153 -4.91 -2.72 -14.09
C ALA A 153 -6.32 -2.12 -14.12
N LYS A 154 -6.47 -0.86 -14.58
CA LYS A 154 -7.77 -0.19 -14.67
C LYS A 154 -8.73 -0.90 -15.62
N ALA A 155 -8.24 -1.46 -16.71
CA ALA A 155 -9.06 -2.25 -17.65
C ALA A 155 -9.71 -3.49 -16.98
N LYS A 156 -9.13 -3.99 -15.90
CA LYS A 156 -9.61 -5.13 -15.10
C LYS A 156 -10.41 -4.73 -13.87
N ALA A 157 -10.29 -3.47 -13.43
CA ALA A 157 -10.90 -3.00 -12.20
C ALA A 157 -12.42 -2.85 -12.36
N LYS A 158 -13.20 -3.52 -11.49
CA LYS A 158 -14.65 -3.37 -11.35
C LYS A 158 -15.02 -2.47 -10.15
N LYS A 159 -14.03 -2.00 -9.41
CA LYS A 159 -14.14 -1.15 -8.23
C LYS A 159 -13.23 0.06 -8.39
N PRO A 160 -13.44 1.15 -7.63
CA PRO A 160 -12.57 2.31 -7.72
C PRO A 160 -11.11 1.93 -7.43
N LEU A 161 -10.21 2.39 -8.30
CA LEU A 161 -8.78 2.11 -8.25
C LEU A 161 -8.01 3.33 -7.73
N ILE A 162 -7.42 3.18 -6.56
CA ILE A 162 -6.52 4.16 -5.95
C ILE A 162 -5.09 3.78 -6.33
N VAL A 163 -4.27 4.73 -6.77
CA VAL A 163 -2.86 4.49 -7.05
C VAL A 163 -2.00 5.10 -5.95
N LYS A 164 -1.21 4.26 -5.25
CA LYS A 164 -0.31 4.71 -4.18
C LYS A 164 1.04 5.08 -4.73
N LEU A 165 1.37 6.38 -4.60
CA LEU A 165 2.57 6.99 -5.17
C LEU A 165 3.80 6.81 -4.26
N SER A 166 4.97 6.66 -4.92
CA SER A 166 6.27 6.67 -4.27
C SER A 166 6.79 8.11 -4.11
N PRO A 167 7.34 8.48 -2.95
CA PRO A 167 8.00 9.77 -2.79
C PRO A 167 9.43 9.81 -3.37
N ASN A 168 9.97 8.65 -3.79
CA ASN A 168 11.35 8.51 -4.23
C ASN A 168 11.50 8.83 -5.73
N VAL A 169 11.02 10.00 -6.12
CA VAL A 169 11.01 10.54 -7.48
C VAL A 169 11.39 12.02 -7.45
N THR A 170 11.79 12.57 -8.59
CA THR A 170 12.14 13.99 -8.69
C THR A 170 10.91 14.89 -8.68
N ASP A 171 9.84 14.50 -9.40
CA ASP A 171 8.57 15.23 -9.46
C ASP A 171 7.41 14.24 -9.29
N ILE A 172 6.82 14.25 -8.09
CA ILE A 172 5.68 13.39 -7.77
C ILE A 172 4.40 13.83 -8.51
N ALA A 173 4.31 15.10 -8.88
CA ALA A 173 3.15 15.60 -9.61
C ALA A 173 3.13 15.07 -11.07
N GLU A 174 4.30 14.86 -11.67
CA GLU A 174 4.40 14.20 -12.98
C GLU A 174 3.88 12.76 -12.91
N ILE A 175 4.29 12.02 -11.88
CA ILE A 175 3.82 10.65 -11.63
C ILE A 175 2.31 10.61 -11.35
N ALA A 176 1.82 11.57 -10.58
CA ALA A 176 0.39 11.71 -10.27
C ALA A 176 -0.44 11.93 -11.55
N ARG A 177 0.00 12.84 -12.43
CA ARG A 177 -0.66 13.09 -13.72
C ARG A 177 -0.65 11.86 -14.63
N ALA A 178 0.44 11.10 -14.64
CA ALA A 178 0.52 9.86 -15.41
C ALA A 178 -0.50 8.82 -14.89
N ALA A 179 -0.62 8.65 -13.57
CA ALA A 179 -1.60 7.74 -12.98
C ALA A 179 -3.04 8.19 -13.26
N GLU A 180 -3.34 9.50 -13.14
CA GLU A 180 -4.65 10.08 -13.45
C GLU A 180 -5.01 9.85 -14.93
N SER A 181 -4.10 10.19 -15.85
CA SER A 181 -4.30 9.99 -17.30
C SER A 181 -4.51 8.54 -17.68
N ALA A 182 -3.92 7.60 -16.93
CA ALA A 182 -4.10 6.16 -17.09
C ALA A 182 -5.42 5.62 -16.49
N GLY A 183 -6.24 6.48 -15.86
CA GLY A 183 -7.56 6.15 -15.37
C GLY A 183 -7.65 5.81 -13.89
N ALA A 184 -6.66 6.18 -13.07
CA ALA A 184 -6.80 6.10 -11.62
C ALA A 184 -8.01 6.94 -11.14
N ASP A 185 -8.84 6.37 -10.27
CA ASP A 185 -10.00 7.09 -9.70
C ASP A 185 -9.57 7.99 -8.53
N ALA A 186 -8.46 7.65 -7.86
CA ALA A 186 -7.87 8.45 -6.80
C ALA A 186 -6.36 8.16 -6.66
N LEU A 187 -5.71 9.01 -5.86
CA LEU A 187 -4.30 8.85 -5.51
C LEU A 187 -4.16 8.76 -3.99
N SER A 188 -3.23 7.94 -3.51
CA SER A 188 -2.80 7.94 -2.12
C SER A 188 -1.32 8.32 -2.02
N LEU A 189 -0.98 9.17 -1.07
CA LEU A 189 0.35 9.69 -0.83
C LEU A 189 0.68 9.53 0.66
N ILE A 190 1.85 9.11 0.96
CA ILE A 190 2.96 8.62 0.14
C ILE A 190 3.42 7.25 0.65
N ASN A 191 4.14 6.47 -0.18
CA ASN A 191 4.92 5.36 0.32
C ASN A 191 6.12 5.89 1.14
N THR A 192 6.97 5.02 1.67
CA THR A 192 8.08 5.39 2.54
C THR A 192 9.25 6.01 1.76
N LEU A 193 9.97 6.94 2.38
CA LEU A 193 11.24 7.47 1.87
C LEU A 193 12.35 6.42 2.01
N LEU A 194 13.20 6.30 1.00
CA LEU A 194 14.35 5.39 1.07
C LEU A 194 15.39 5.93 2.05
N GLY A 195 15.82 5.09 2.99
CA GLY A 195 16.79 5.46 3.99
C GLY A 195 17.68 4.29 4.43
N MET A 196 18.73 4.63 5.16
CA MET A 196 19.65 3.64 5.74
C MET A 196 20.10 4.09 7.14
N ARG A 197 20.35 3.13 8.02
CA ARG A 197 21.03 3.35 9.30
C ARG A 197 22.21 2.40 9.43
N ILE A 198 23.36 2.95 9.84
CA ILE A 198 24.61 2.23 10.04
C ILE A 198 24.88 2.05 11.54
N ASP A 199 25.20 0.85 11.95
CA ASP A 199 25.84 0.56 13.25
C ASP A 199 27.33 0.92 13.12
N ILE A 200 27.72 2.03 13.72
CA ILE A 200 29.09 2.58 13.60
C ILE A 200 30.13 1.73 14.32
N GLU A 201 29.73 1.01 15.37
CA GLU A 201 30.63 0.13 16.12
C GLU A 201 30.88 -1.16 15.32
N LYS A 202 29.82 -1.77 14.80
CA LYS A 202 29.90 -2.99 13.98
C LYS A 202 30.27 -2.70 12.51
N ARG A 203 30.26 -1.44 12.09
CA ARG A 203 30.59 -0.97 10.72
C ARG A 203 29.77 -1.67 9.64
N LYS A 204 28.46 -1.84 9.88
CA LYS A 204 27.53 -2.50 8.97
C LYS A 204 26.14 -1.87 9.02
N PRO A 205 25.32 -2.03 7.98
CA PRO A 205 23.92 -1.64 8.03
C PRO A 205 23.19 -2.37 9.17
N ILE A 206 22.22 -1.69 9.78
CA ILE A 206 21.37 -2.29 10.82
C ILE A 206 20.35 -3.25 10.22
N LEU A 207 19.76 -2.87 9.07
CA LEU A 207 18.78 -3.70 8.39
C LEU A 207 19.47 -4.79 7.54
N SER A 208 18.88 -5.98 7.50
CA SER A 208 19.37 -7.11 6.68
C SER A 208 19.44 -6.79 5.19
N ASN A 209 18.54 -5.93 4.71
CA ASN A 209 18.43 -5.51 3.31
C ASN A 209 19.21 -4.20 3.01
N VAL A 210 20.14 -3.80 3.88
CA VAL A 210 20.95 -2.59 3.82
C VAL A 210 20.10 -1.32 3.93
N MET A 211 19.17 -1.10 3.02
CA MET A 211 18.25 0.03 2.98
C MET A 211 16.84 -0.39 3.35
N GLY A 212 16.05 0.55 3.81
CA GLY A 212 14.63 0.37 4.13
C GLY A 212 13.83 1.64 3.90
N GLY A 213 12.52 1.51 4.04
CA GLY A 213 11.61 2.64 3.97
C GLY A 213 11.54 3.36 5.32
N LEU A 214 11.79 4.67 5.32
CA LEU A 214 11.62 5.55 6.47
C LEU A 214 10.18 6.05 6.54
N SER A 215 9.57 5.93 7.71
CA SER A 215 8.26 6.49 8.05
C SER A 215 8.29 7.07 9.47
N GLY A 216 7.26 7.83 9.82
CA GLY A 216 7.10 8.41 11.15
C GLY A 216 6.99 9.93 11.13
N PRO A 217 6.97 10.60 12.30
CA PRO A 217 6.72 12.03 12.44
C PRO A 217 7.66 12.92 11.59
N ALA A 218 8.93 12.53 11.43
CA ALA A 218 9.89 13.27 10.61
C ALA A 218 9.52 13.32 9.11
N VAL A 219 8.71 12.38 8.62
CA VAL A 219 8.30 12.31 7.21
C VAL A 219 7.00 13.07 6.95
N PHE A 220 6.21 13.35 7.98
CA PHE A 220 4.89 13.98 7.83
C PHE A 220 4.92 15.31 7.05
N PRO A 221 5.85 16.25 7.31
CA PRO A 221 5.91 17.50 6.53
C PRO A 221 6.25 17.29 5.05
N VAL A 222 6.89 16.17 4.71
CA VAL A 222 7.20 15.80 3.30
C VAL A 222 5.97 15.16 2.66
N ALA A 223 5.19 14.41 3.43
CA ALA A 223 3.98 13.73 2.94
C ALA A 223 2.85 14.70 2.59
N VAL A 224 2.74 15.81 3.33
CA VAL A 224 1.74 16.86 3.12
C VAL A 224 2.11 17.79 1.97
#